data_ece509581ba5e0d30b97927e234c4974
#
_entry.id   ece509581ba5e0d30b97927e234c4974
#
_cell.length_a   1.000
_cell.length_b   1.000
_cell.length_c   1.000
_cell.angle_alpha   90.00
_cell.angle_beta   90.00
_cell.angle_gamma   90.00
#
_symmetry.space_group_name_H-M   'P 1'
#
loop_
_entity.id
_entity.type
_entity.pdbx_description
1 polymer ?
#
loop_
_entity_poly.entity_id
_entity_poly.type
_entity_poly.pdbx_seq_one_letter_code
_entity_poly.pdbx_strand_id
1 'polypeptide(L)'
;MSYNYVTNRDARNFTPGYQVPSVFGFPRTITNITLHWWGRPEWQQTWEQVMWFFCDNPNVGTSAHEVISDGIVGCIVDHSNAAWANGNSKGNAQSITLECNPRMSLGDKTTVAQRIADIWRMHGRIIPLTEHSDWFATECSGTWDKHEITRMAMAAYKGVAKEIQALAQNGELSVADINSLNQKLDKLTQLIEYMISYSQPGREGINRDSELASWQRGIKRTADDWAPGRTGINHPGRAYLEFVDLKAKVENIDNNVQAIHNTIQSISR
;
A
#
# COMPACT_ATOMS: atom_id res chain seq x y z
N MET A 1 -13.09 -7.45 -2.00
CA MET A 1 -12.90 -6.06 -2.48
C MET A 1 -13.96 -5.77 -3.49
N SER A 2 -14.59 -4.62 -3.47
CA SER A 2 -15.65 -4.22 -4.40
C SER A 2 -15.12 -3.48 -5.65
N TYR A 3 -13.82 -3.48 -5.87
CA TYR A 3 -13.15 -2.89 -7.02
C TYR A 3 -12.05 -3.82 -7.56
N ASN A 4 -11.72 -3.63 -8.84
CA ASN A 4 -10.59 -4.30 -9.48
C ASN A 4 -9.29 -3.60 -9.06
N TYR A 5 -8.35 -4.33 -8.48
CA TYR A 5 -7.04 -3.82 -8.04
C TYR A 5 -5.95 -4.25 -9.00
N VAL A 6 -5.38 -3.29 -9.73
CA VAL A 6 -4.42 -3.49 -10.81
C VAL A 6 -3.02 -3.08 -10.33
N THR A 7 -2.03 -3.98 -10.48
CA THR A 7 -0.65 -3.80 -10.00
C THR A 7 0.42 -4.17 -11.05
N ASN A 8 0.04 -4.27 -12.30
CA ASN A 8 0.92 -4.75 -13.38
C ASN A 8 1.61 -3.64 -14.16
N ARG A 9 1.50 -2.38 -13.70
CA ARG A 9 2.15 -1.20 -14.30
C ARG A 9 2.77 -0.36 -13.19
N ASP A 10 3.98 0.12 -13.42
CA ASP A 10 4.73 0.96 -12.49
C ASP A 10 4.88 2.38 -13.04
N ALA A 11 4.74 3.38 -12.17
CA ALA A 11 5.05 4.75 -12.53
C ALA A 11 6.55 4.90 -12.83
N ARG A 12 6.88 5.76 -13.79
CA ARG A 12 8.27 6.00 -14.18
C ARG A 12 9.08 6.73 -13.13
N ASN A 13 8.43 7.55 -12.30
CA ASN A 13 9.08 8.41 -11.32
C ASN A 13 8.62 8.08 -9.90
N PHE A 14 9.56 7.73 -9.06
CA PHE A 14 9.35 7.58 -7.62
C PHE A 14 10.71 7.55 -6.92
N THR A 15 10.72 7.72 -5.63
CA THR A 15 11.91 7.54 -4.80
C THR A 15 11.76 6.24 -4.00
N PRO A 16 12.68 5.27 -4.15
CA PRO A 16 12.71 4.08 -3.32
C PRO A 16 12.72 4.42 -1.82
N GLY A 17 11.98 3.68 -1.00
CA GLY A 17 11.78 3.99 0.41
C GLY A 17 13.07 4.22 1.19
N TYR A 18 14.11 3.42 0.92
CA TYR A 18 15.43 3.56 1.55
C TYR A 18 16.19 4.84 1.15
N GLN A 19 15.83 5.46 0.02
CA GLN A 19 16.43 6.72 -0.47
C GLN A 19 15.64 7.95 -0.01
N VAL A 20 14.41 7.79 0.47
CA VAL A 20 13.53 8.90 0.85
C VAL A 20 14.20 9.86 1.84
N PRO A 21 14.90 9.40 2.91
CA PRO A 21 15.54 10.32 3.83
C PRO A 21 16.65 11.17 3.18
N SER A 22 17.42 10.59 2.27
CA SER A 22 18.51 11.33 1.59
C SER A 22 18.01 12.28 0.51
N VAL A 23 16.89 11.94 -0.16
CA VAL A 23 16.33 12.76 -1.25
C VAL A 23 15.44 13.87 -0.71
N PHE A 24 14.58 13.59 0.25
CA PHE A 24 13.58 14.54 0.74
C PHE A 24 13.90 15.14 2.11
N GLY A 25 14.88 14.62 2.86
CA GLY A 25 15.20 15.06 4.23
C GLY A 25 14.23 14.58 5.31
N PHE A 26 13.33 13.67 4.99
CA PHE A 26 12.33 13.11 5.89
C PHE A 26 12.28 11.57 5.77
N PRO A 27 12.00 10.83 6.85
CA PRO A 27 11.85 9.39 6.76
C PRO A 27 10.60 9.01 5.96
N ARG A 28 10.63 7.83 5.31
CA ARG A 28 9.43 7.23 4.71
C ARG A 28 8.53 6.70 5.82
N THR A 29 7.72 7.58 6.38
CA THR A 29 6.74 7.25 7.43
C THR A 29 5.39 7.78 6.99
N ILE A 30 4.44 6.89 6.71
CA ILE A 30 3.12 7.29 6.26
C ILE A 30 2.37 7.99 7.40
N THR A 31 2.07 9.27 7.25
CA THR A 31 1.34 10.07 8.22
C THR A 31 0.00 10.56 7.70
N ASN A 32 -0.21 10.52 6.39
CA ASN A 32 -1.45 10.99 5.75
C ASN A 32 -1.68 10.29 4.40
N ILE A 33 -2.91 10.39 3.91
CA ILE A 33 -3.31 10.04 2.56
C ILE A 33 -3.72 11.36 1.88
N THR A 34 -3.05 11.70 0.76
CA THR A 34 -3.33 12.94 0.05
C THR A 34 -4.23 12.68 -1.16
N LEU A 35 -5.35 13.39 -1.23
CA LEU A 35 -6.24 13.39 -2.38
C LEU A 35 -5.69 14.32 -3.47
N HIS A 36 -5.65 13.80 -4.68
CA HIS A 36 -5.39 14.52 -5.93
C HIS A 36 -6.53 14.26 -6.89
N TRP A 37 -6.59 15.03 -7.95
CA TRP A 37 -7.38 14.73 -9.12
C TRP A 37 -6.52 14.87 -10.38
N TRP A 38 -6.80 14.09 -11.42
CA TRP A 38 -5.99 14.13 -12.64
C TRP A 38 -6.41 15.18 -13.66
N GLY A 39 -7.04 16.26 -13.19
CA GLY A 39 -7.39 17.41 -14.00
C GLY A 39 -8.84 17.82 -13.89
N ARG A 40 -9.26 18.69 -14.77
CA ARG A 40 -10.63 19.24 -14.74
C ARG A 40 -11.61 18.26 -15.38
N PRO A 41 -12.86 18.17 -14.88
CA PRO A 41 -13.89 17.26 -15.42
C PRO A 41 -14.11 17.42 -16.92
N GLU A 42 -13.97 18.64 -17.43
CA GLU A 42 -14.17 18.99 -18.85
C GLU A 42 -13.18 18.32 -19.79
N TRP A 43 -12.03 17.91 -19.28
CA TRP A 43 -10.99 17.21 -20.08
C TRP A 43 -11.35 15.76 -20.37
N GLN A 44 -12.32 15.20 -19.66
CA GLN A 44 -12.87 13.87 -19.87
C GLN A 44 -11.81 12.76 -19.98
N GLN A 45 -10.67 12.93 -19.31
CA GLN A 45 -9.60 11.93 -19.31
C GLN A 45 -10.11 10.63 -18.70
N THR A 46 -9.76 9.53 -19.37
CA THR A 46 -10.06 8.19 -18.90
C THR A 46 -9.00 7.69 -17.94
N TRP A 47 -9.35 6.71 -17.11
CA TRP A 47 -8.41 6.04 -16.21
C TRP A 47 -7.20 5.48 -16.98
N GLU A 48 -7.40 4.85 -18.14
CA GLU A 48 -6.31 4.32 -18.98
C GLU A 48 -5.37 5.41 -19.51
N GLN A 49 -5.88 6.57 -19.86
CA GLN A 49 -5.05 7.69 -20.30
C GLN A 49 -4.17 8.21 -19.14
N VAL A 50 -4.70 8.24 -17.94
CA VAL A 50 -3.94 8.64 -16.74
C VAL A 50 -2.90 7.57 -16.36
N MET A 51 -3.25 6.30 -16.44
CA MET A 51 -2.31 5.20 -16.27
C MET A 51 -1.17 5.27 -17.30
N TRP A 52 -1.50 5.52 -18.58
CA TRP A 52 -0.50 5.73 -19.61
C TRP A 52 0.40 6.93 -19.30
N PHE A 53 -0.20 8.04 -18.84
CA PHE A 53 0.55 9.25 -18.51
C PHE A 53 1.64 8.98 -17.46
N PHE A 54 1.32 8.31 -16.36
CA PHE A 54 2.28 8.05 -15.29
C PHE A 54 3.26 6.90 -15.59
N CYS A 55 2.81 5.87 -16.30
CA CYS A 55 3.58 4.64 -16.47
C CYS A 55 4.39 4.61 -17.77
N ASP A 56 3.83 5.14 -18.87
CA ASP A 56 4.38 4.91 -20.21
C ASP A 56 4.89 6.21 -20.87
N ASN A 57 4.42 7.39 -20.47
CA ASN A 57 4.88 8.66 -21.04
C ASN A 57 6.35 8.92 -20.64
N PRO A 58 7.28 9.00 -21.63
CA PRO A 58 8.71 9.20 -21.32
C PRO A 58 9.03 10.59 -20.75
N ASN A 59 8.14 11.56 -20.92
CA ASN A 59 8.35 12.96 -20.52
C ASN A 59 7.64 13.31 -19.19
N VAL A 60 7.00 12.34 -18.51
CA VAL A 60 6.36 12.59 -17.22
C VAL A 60 7.41 12.90 -16.16
N GLY A 61 7.18 13.95 -15.38
CA GLY A 61 8.06 14.35 -14.26
C GLY A 61 7.41 14.18 -12.89
N THR A 62 6.26 13.51 -12.81
CA THR A 62 5.47 13.31 -11.60
C THR A 62 4.96 11.87 -11.51
N SER A 63 4.37 11.50 -10.38
CA SER A 63 3.71 10.21 -10.17
C SER A 63 2.69 10.29 -9.05
N ALA A 64 1.93 9.22 -8.85
CA ALA A 64 1.07 8.99 -7.69
C ALA A 64 1.27 7.56 -7.19
N HIS A 65 0.77 7.23 -6.00
CA HIS A 65 0.75 5.84 -5.56
C HIS A 65 -0.37 5.08 -6.26
N GLU A 66 -1.53 5.68 -6.34
CA GLU A 66 -2.70 5.02 -6.91
C GLU A 66 -3.49 5.95 -7.83
N VAL A 67 -4.09 5.37 -8.87
CA VAL A 67 -5.02 6.02 -9.80
C VAL A 67 -6.38 5.35 -9.65
N ILE A 68 -7.41 6.10 -9.25
CA ILE A 68 -8.70 5.54 -8.82
C ILE A 68 -9.84 6.11 -9.65
N SER A 69 -10.66 5.21 -10.19
CA SER A 69 -11.94 5.51 -10.82
C SER A 69 -13.01 4.52 -10.36
N ASP A 70 -14.24 4.69 -10.81
CA ASP A 70 -15.36 3.81 -10.47
C ASP A 70 -15.02 2.34 -10.70
N GLY A 71 -15.02 1.56 -9.62
CA GLY A 71 -14.78 0.12 -9.64
C GLY A 71 -13.34 -0.32 -9.96
N ILE A 72 -12.37 0.60 -10.10
CA ILE A 72 -10.97 0.25 -10.45
C ILE A 72 -9.95 1.11 -9.70
N VAL A 73 -8.89 0.46 -9.23
CA VAL A 73 -7.71 1.07 -8.57
C VAL A 73 -6.45 0.54 -9.22
N GLY A 74 -5.62 1.40 -9.77
CA GLY A 74 -4.28 1.07 -10.25
C GLY A 74 -3.24 1.51 -9.22
N CYS A 75 -2.52 0.57 -8.62
CA CYS A 75 -1.36 0.87 -7.78
C CYS A 75 -0.12 0.91 -8.69
N ILE A 76 0.49 2.09 -8.81
CA ILE A 76 1.60 2.34 -9.72
C ILE A 76 2.90 2.74 -9.00
N VAL A 77 2.82 3.07 -7.71
CA VAL A 77 3.96 3.18 -6.80
C VAL A 77 3.59 2.48 -5.51
N ASP A 78 4.41 1.51 -5.10
CA ASP A 78 4.21 0.83 -3.82
C ASP A 78 4.28 1.81 -2.64
N HIS A 79 3.46 1.58 -1.61
CA HIS A 79 3.36 2.46 -0.45
C HIS A 79 4.67 2.55 0.35
N SER A 80 5.57 1.60 0.23
CA SER A 80 6.91 1.66 0.84
C SER A 80 7.83 2.68 0.16
N ASN A 81 7.54 3.07 -1.08
CA ASN A 81 8.24 4.10 -1.85
C ASN A 81 7.56 5.45 -1.72
N ALA A 82 8.16 6.52 -2.23
CA ALA A 82 7.57 7.85 -2.27
C ALA A 82 7.26 8.27 -3.70
N ALA A 83 6.00 8.55 -3.99
CA ALA A 83 5.59 9.15 -5.25
C ALA A 83 5.95 10.65 -5.29
N TRP A 84 6.12 11.17 -6.50
CA TRP A 84 6.43 12.59 -6.72
C TRP A 84 5.15 13.36 -7.09
N ALA A 85 4.30 13.59 -6.09
CA ALA A 85 2.95 14.11 -6.31
C ALA A 85 2.69 15.48 -5.67
N ASN A 86 3.24 15.74 -4.48
CA ASN A 86 2.79 16.85 -3.64
C ASN A 86 3.53 18.18 -3.89
N GLY A 87 4.53 18.23 -4.77
CA GLY A 87 5.36 19.44 -4.94
C GLY A 87 6.08 19.88 -3.65
N ASN A 88 6.13 19.01 -2.65
CA ASN A 88 6.64 19.26 -1.31
C ASN A 88 7.39 18.05 -0.79
N SER A 89 8.63 18.23 -0.31
CA SER A 89 9.49 17.14 0.13
C SER A 89 8.89 16.32 1.27
N LYS A 90 8.32 16.99 2.29
CA LYS A 90 7.67 16.31 3.40
C LYS A 90 6.39 15.59 2.94
N GLY A 91 5.58 16.25 2.10
CA GLY A 91 4.39 15.67 1.52
C GLY A 91 4.70 14.40 0.71
N ASN A 92 5.73 14.44 -0.16
CA ASN A 92 6.15 13.26 -0.92
C ASN A 92 6.67 12.13 -0.02
N ALA A 93 7.50 12.47 0.99
CA ALA A 93 8.07 11.49 1.89
C ALA A 93 7.03 10.77 2.77
N GLN A 94 5.94 11.45 3.17
CA GLN A 94 5.06 10.99 4.25
C GLN A 94 3.62 10.72 3.83
N SER A 95 3.27 10.89 2.55
CA SER A 95 1.92 10.63 2.06
C SER A 95 1.81 9.31 1.28
N ILE A 96 0.63 8.71 1.30
CA ILE A 96 0.11 7.91 0.18
C ILE A 96 -0.75 8.86 -0.65
N THR A 97 -0.53 8.94 -1.95
CA THR A 97 -1.19 9.89 -2.85
C THR A 97 -2.15 9.17 -3.78
N LEU A 98 -3.39 9.63 -3.84
CA LEU A 98 -4.47 9.04 -4.62
C LEU A 98 -4.89 10.02 -5.71
N GLU A 99 -4.67 9.67 -6.97
CA GLU A 99 -5.21 10.38 -8.13
C GLU A 99 -6.64 9.92 -8.38
N CYS A 100 -7.58 10.78 -8.06
CA CYS A 100 -9.00 10.49 -8.09
C CYS A 100 -9.66 11.04 -9.37
N ASN A 101 -10.66 10.32 -9.89
CA ASN A 101 -11.39 10.76 -11.07
C ASN A 101 -12.13 12.09 -10.81
N PRO A 102 -11.85 13.15 -11.60
CA PRO A 102 -12.47 14.46 -11.40
C PRO A 102 -13.98 14.49 -11.61
N ARG A 103 -14.60 13.47 -12.23
CA ARG A 103 -16.06 13.38 -12.38
C ARG A 103 -16.79 13.23 -11.05
N MET A 104 -16.12 12.61 -10.05
CA MET A 104 -16.66 12.45 -8.70
C MET A 104 -18.04 11.77 -8.69
N SER A 105 -18.30 10.84 -9.60
CA SER A 105 -19.51 10.04 -9.57
C SER A 105 -19.67 9.33 -8.21
N LEU A 106 -20.86 8.86 -7.90
CA LEU A 106 -21.05 8.05 -6.67
C LEU A 106 -20.14 6.83 -6.67
N GLY A 107 -19.91 6.19 -7.83
CA GLY A 107 -19.00 5.07 -7.98
C GLY A 107 -17.54 5.48 -7.73
N ASP A 108 -17.08 6.63 -8.28
CA ASP A 108 -15.74 7.15 -8.03
C ASP A 108 -15.53 7.39 -6.52
N LYS A 109 -16.47 8.11 -5.86
CA LYS A 109 -16.40 8.38 -4.41
C LYS A 109 -16.42 7.10 -3.57
N THR A 110 -17.28 6.16 -3.94
CA THR A 110 -17.39 4.86 -3.24
C THR A 110 -16.08 4.08 -3.35
N THR A 111 -15.48 4.01 -4.54
CA THR A 111 -14.24 3.30 -4.78
C THR A 111 -13.08 3.93 -4.00
N VAL A 112 -12.94 5.27 -4.02
CA VAL A 112 -11.92 5.99 -3.23
C VAL A 112 -12.11 5.73 -1.74
N ALA A 113 -13.34 5.84 -1.23
CA ALA A 113 -13.63 5.63 0.19
C ALA A 113 -13.33 4.19 0.64
N GLN A 114 -13.68 3.20 -0.16
CA GLN A 114 -13.37 1.80 0.12
C GLN A 114 -11.86 1.54 0.10
N ARG A 115 -11.15 2.11 -0.90
CA ARG A 115 -9.70 1.97 -0.97
C ARG A 115 -9.01 2.59 0.23
N ILE A 116 -9.43 3.76 0.68
CA ILE A 116 -8.93 4.40 1.90
C ILE A 116 -9.19 3.52 3.13
N ALA A 117 -10.38 2.94 3.25
CA ALA A 117 -10.69 2.01 4.34
C ALA A 117 -9.77 0.77 4.31
N ASP A 118 -9.44 0.25 3.12
CA ASP A 118 -8.50 -0.85 2.95
C ASP A 118 -7.07 -0.43 3.33
N ILE A 119 -6.63 0.77 2.92
CA ILE A 119 -5.33 1.34 3.35
C ILE A 119 -5.27 1.46 4.88
N TRP A 120 -6.33 1.95 5.53
CA TRP A 120 -6.38 2.01 7.00
C TRP A 120 -6.27 0.64 7.66
N ARG A 121 -6.90 -0.40 7.08
CA ARG A 121 -6.75 -1.79 7.56
C ARG A 121 -5.34 -2.29 7.36
N MET A 122 -4.74 -2.04 6.19
CA MET A 122 -3.34 -2.42 5.90
C MET A 122 -2.34 -1.81 6.88
N HIS A 123 -2.60 -0.59 7.35
CA HIS A 123 -1.73 0.10 8.31
C HIS A 123 -2.16 -0.08 9.77
N GLY A 124 -3.21 -0.84 10.05
CA GLY A 124 -3.75 -1.07 11.40
C GLY A 124 -4.22 0.19 12.14
N ARG A 125 -4.43 1.31 11.42
CA ARG A 125 -4.81 2.60 12.00
C ARG A 125 -5.51 3.50 11.00
N ILE A 126 -6.33 4.42 11.51
CA ILE A 126 -6.91 5.50 10.73
C ILE A 126 -5.81 6.51 10.40
N ILE A 127 -5.55 6.73 9.12
CA ILE A 127 -4.61 7.71 8.61
C ILE A 127 -5.41 8.93 8.13
N PRO A 128 -5.11 10.14 8.61
CA PRO A 128 -5.84 11.35 8.22
C PRO A 128 -5.71 11.63 6.72
N LEU A 129 -6.75 12.22 6.14
CA LEU A 129 -6.75 12.70 4.76
C LEU A 129 -6.23 14.14 4.70
N THR A 130 -5.47 14.42 3.66
CA THR A 130 -5.07 15.76 3.22
C THR A 130 -5.46 15.97 1.78
N GLU A 131 -5.43 17.19 1.32
CA GLU A 131 -5.57 17.58 -0.07
C GLU A 131 -4.23 18.08 -0.60
N HIS A 132 -4.01 18.05 -1.91
CA HIS A 132 -2.76 18.56 -2.48
C HIS A 132 -2.52 20.03 -2.10
N SER A 133 -3.57 20.83 -2.00
CA SER A 133 -3.52 22.23 -1.55
C SER A 133 -2.98 22.42 -0.12
N ASP A 134 -3.02 21.39 0.74
CA ASP A 134 -2.41 21.44 2.07
C ASP A 134 -0.86 21.42 1.99
N TRP A 135 -0.28 21.01 0.85
CA TRP A 135 1.16 20.87 0.63
C TRP A 135 1.75 21.93 -0.31
N PHE A 136 0.99 22.33 -1.32
CA PHE A 136 1.44 23.21 -2.38
C PHE A 136 0.29 24.10 -2.85
N ALA A 137 0.59 25.32 -3.28
CA ALA A 137 -0.41 26.24 -3.83
C ALA A 137 -0.90 25.73 -5.20
N THR A 138 -2.08 25.12 -5.24
CA THR A 138 -2.66 24.47 -6.42
C THR A 138 -4.18 24.41 -6.34
N GLU A 139 -4.84 24.26 -7.48
CA GLU A 139 -6.27 23.94 -7.55
C GLU A 139 -6.58 22.44 -7.34
N CYS A 140 -5.58 21.56 -7.32
CA CYS A 140 -5.74 20.15 -6.97
C CYS A 140 -5.99 20.06 -5.44
N SER A 141 -6.89 19.30 -5.00
CA SER A 141 -7.71 18.22 -5.52
C SER A 141 -9.06 18.64 -6.14
N GLY A 142 -9.19 19.87 -6.62
CA GLY A 142 -10.43 20.35 -7.20
C GLY A 142 -11.57 20.43 -6.18
N THR A 143 -12.67 19.77 -6.50
CA THR A 143 -13.87 19.71 -5.64
C THR A 143 -13.96 18.44 -4.79
N TRP A 144 -12.91 17.61 -4.74
CA TRP A 144 -12.83 16.51 -3.80
C TRP A 144 -12.76 17.05 -2.37
N ASP A 145 -13.73 16.66 -1.54
CA ASP A 145 -13.84 17.07 -0.13
C ASP A 145 -13.29 15.94 0.76
N LYS A 146 -12.14 16.17 1.39
CA LYS A 146 -11.52 15.22 2.33
C LYS A 146 -12.44 14.85 3.50
N HIS A 147 -13.34 15.74 3.92
CA HIS A 147 -14.26 15.47 5.03
C HIS A 147 -15.40 14.53 4.59
N GLU A 148 -15.95 14.74 3.38
CA GLU A 148 -16.93 13.82 2.79
C GLU A 148 -16.32 12.42 2.64
N ILE A 149 -15.16 12.34 2.01
CA ILE A 149 -14.48 11.06 1.76
C ILE A 149 -14.07 10.37 3.07
N THR A 150 -13.62 11.11 4.09
CA THR A 150 -13.34 10.53 5.42
C THR A 150 -14.59 9.89 6.02
N ARG A 151 -15.77 10.54 5.94
CA ARG A 151 -17.01 9.95 6.46
C ARG A 151 -17.40 8.67 5.70
N MET A 152 -17.27 8.67 4.37
CA MET A 152 -17.55 7.51 3.55
C MET A 152 -16.55 6.35 3.83
N ALA A 153 -15.26 6.65 3.93
CA ALA A 153 -14.22 5.67 4.27
C ALA A 153 -14.43 5.09 5.67
N MET A 154 -14.83 5.92 6.64
CA MET A 154 -15.14 5.46 7.99
C MET A 154 -16.36 4.53 8.02
N ALA A 155 -17.39 4.82 7.22
CA ALA A 155 -18.54 3.95 7.07
C ALA A 155 -18.15 2.58 6.45
N ALA A 156 -17.32 2.59 5.40
CA ALA A 156 -16.79 1.39 4.78
C ALA A 156 -15.88 0.58 5.75
N TYR A 157 -15.04 1.26 6.52
CA TYR A 157 -14.17 0.64 7.52
C TYR A 157 -14.99 -0.09 8.61
N LYS A 158 -16.01 0.59 9.16
CA LYS A 158 -16.91 0.03 10.18
C LYS A 158 -17.85 -1.04 9.63
N GLY A 159 -18.23 -0.95 8.36
CA GLY A 159 -19.11 -1.93 7.71
C GLY A 159 -18.52 -3.34 7.72
N VAL A 160 -17.24 -3.49 7.37
CA VAL A 160 -16.54 -4.79 7.42
C VAL A 160 -16.42 -5.31 8.85
N ALA A 161 -16.15 -4.45 9.82
CA ALA A 161 -16.12 -4.88 11.23
C ALA A 161 -17.47 -5.43 11.71
N LYS A 162 -18.59 -4.82 11.29
CA LYS A 162 -19.93 -5.33 11.59
C LYS A 162 -20.23 -6.67 10.91
N GLU A 163 -19.77 -6.84 9.68
CA GLU A 163 -19.96 -8.10 8.93
C GLU A 163 -19.20 -9.25 9.60
N ILE A 164 -17.94 -9.04 9.98
CA ILE A 164 -17.14 -10.01 10.75
C ILE A 164 -17.83 -10.34 12.08
N GLN A 165 -18.35 -9.34 12.77
CA GLN A 165 -19.08 -9.54 14.02
C GLN A 165 -20.36 -10.35 13.82
N ALA A 166 -21.10 -10.10 12.74
CA ALA A 166 -22.31 -10.86 12.40
C ALA A 166 -21.98 -12.34 12.09
N LEU A 167 -20.91 -12.61 11.31
CA LEU A 167 -20.45 -13.97 11.01
C LEU A 167 -20.03 -14.74 12.28
N ALA A 168 -19.36 -14.05 13.21
CA ALA A 168 -19.00 -14.63 14.51
C ALA A 168 -20.25 -14.95 15.38
N GLN A 169 -21.23 -14.06 15.39
CA GLN A 169 -22.49 -14.25 16.15
C GLN A 169 -23.38 -15.34 15.56
N ASN A 170 -23.33 -15.54 14.24
CA ASN A 170 -24.10 -16.60 13.55
C ASN A 170 -23.44 -17.99 13.65
N GLY A 171 -22.29 -18.11 14.28
CA GLY A 171 -21.54 -19.37 14.41
C GLY A 171 -20.90 -19.87 13.12
N GLU A 172 -20.83 -19.05 12.09
CA GLU A 172 -20.19 -19.37 10.81
C GLU A 172 -18.66 -19.35 10.91
N LEU A 173 -18.11 -18.68 11.96
CA LEU A 173 -16.70 -18.72 12.33
C LEU A 173 -16.60 -19.21 13.77
N SER A 174 -16.00 -20.36 13.99
CA SER A 174 -15.73 -20.83 15.35
C SER A 174 -14.50 -20.14 15.93
N VAL A 175 -14.48 -19.94 17.25
CA VAL A 175 -13.31 -19.46 17.98
C VAL A 175 -12.08 -20.36 17.74
N ALA A 176 -12.31 -21.67 17.55
CA ALA A 176 -11.25 -22.62 17.24
C ALA A 176 -10.62 -22.39 15.85
N ASP A 177 -11.44 -22.05 14.84
CA ASP A 177 -10.95 -21.74 13.49
C ASP A 177 -10.11 -20.47 13.49
N ILE A 178 -10.54 -19.43 14.21
CA ILE A 178 -9.81 -18.17 14.36
C ILE A 178 -8.50 -18.40 15.10
N ASN A 179 -8.52 -19.16 16.20
CA ASN A 179 -7.29 -19.48 16.94
C ASN A 179 -6.31 -20.31 16.10
N SER A 180 -6.81 -21.23 15.27
CA SER A 180 -5.98 -22.02 14.35
C SER A 180 -5.35 -21.14 13.27
N LEU A 181 -6.09 -20.19 12.71
CA LEU A 181 -5.59 -19.21 11.74
C LEU A 181 -4.53 -18.31 12.38
N ASN A 182 -4.77 -17.80 13.61
CA ASN A 182 -3.83 -16.99 14.36
C ASN A 182 -2.52 -17.73 14.60
N GLN A 183 -2.56 -18.99 15.05
CA GLN A 183 -1.34 -19.78 15.27
C GLN A 183 -0.53 -20.01 13.99
N LYS A 184 -1.20 -20.22 12.85
CA LYS A 184 -0.53 -20.35 11.55
C LYS A 184 0.12 -19.04 11.14
N LEU A 185 -0.55 -17.93 11.41
CA LEU A 185 -0.09 -16.59 11.10
C LEU A 185 1.11 -16.19 11.96
N ASP A 186 1.06 -16.44 13.28
CA ASP A 186 2.19 -16.23 14.20
C ASP A 186 3.45 -16.98 13.74
N LYS A 187 3.27 -18.24 13.32
CA LYS A 187 4.39 -19.04 12.77
C LYS A 187 4.94 -18.44 11.49
N LEU A 188 4.06 -17.93 10.61
CA LEU A 188 4.48 -17.31 9.36
C LEU A 188 5.19 -15.98 9.62
N THR A 189 4.69 -15.17 10.56
CA THR A 189 5.30 -13.91 11.00
C THR A 189 6.69 -14.16 11.57
N GLN A 190 6.83 -15.12 12.48
CA GLN A 190 8.14 -15.51 13.05
C GLN A 190 9.12 -15.97 11.96
N LEU A 191 8.65 -16.73 10.97
CA LEU A 191 9.49 -17.18 9.86
C LEU A 191 9.95 -15.99 9.00
N ILE A 192 9.06 -15.03 8.74
CA ILE A 192 9.37 -13.82 7.98
C ILE A 192 10.34 -12.92 8.76
N GLU A 193 10.13 -12.69 10.04
CA GLU A 193 11.04 -11.93 10.90
C GLU A 193 12.42 -12.59 10.96
N TYR A 194 12.47 -13.91 11.08
CA TYR A 194 13.68 -14.69 10.96
C TYR A 194 14.37 -14.41 9.62
N MET A 195 13.68 -14.54 8.51
CA MET A 195 14.21 -14.27 7.16
C MET A 195 14.71 -12.83 7.01
N ILE A 196 13.98 -11.84 7.55
CA ILE A 196 14.37 -10.42 7.51
C ILE A 196 15.61 -10.18 8.35
N SER A 197 15.71 -10.78 9.54
CA SER A 197 16.87 -10.62 10.42
C SER A 197 18.17 -11.09 9.77
N TYR A 198 18.07 -12.05 8.86
CA TYR A 198 19.19 -12.57 8.07
C TYR A 198 19.53 -11.76 6.82
N SER A 199 18.58 -10.98 6.31
CA SER A 199 18.77 -10.19 5.06
C SER A 199 19.31 -8.79 5.28
N GLN A 200 19.48 -8.32 6.53
CA GLN A 200 19.97 -6.97 6.82
C GLN A 200 21.49 -6.87 6.62
N PRO A 201 21.98 -5.97 5.73
CA PRO A 201 23.41 -5.71 5.61
C PRO A 201 23.95 -5.04 6.88
N GLY A 202 25.01 -5.58 7.47
CA GLY A 202 25.77 -4.93 8.53
C GLY A 202 25.58 -5.45 9.95
N ARG A 203 24.93 -6.59 10.17
CA ARG A 203 24.92 -7.25 11.49
C ARG A 203 26.19 -8.06 11.68
N GLU A 204 27.17 -7.47 12.38
CA GLU A 204 28.32 -8.22 12.88
C GLU A 204 27.87 -9.22 13.95
N GLY A 205 28.22 -10.48 13.79
CA GLY A 205 28.10 -11.52 14.84
C GLY A 205 27.29 -12.76 14.53
N ILE A 206 26.83 -12.98 13.31
CA ILE A 206 26.21 -14.27 12.94
C ILE A 206 27.28 -15.19 12.40
N ASN A 207 27.48 -16.30 13.10
CA ASN A 207 28.42 -17.35 12.73
C ASN A 207 28.11 -17.87 11.32
N ARG A 208 29.09 -17.74 10.42
CA ARG A 208 28.97 -17.83 8.96
C ARG A 208 28.86 -19.25 8.41
N ASP A 209 28.40 -20.20 9.17
CA ASP A 209 28.53 -21.58 8.76
C ASP A 209 27.30 -22.09 7.99
N SER A 210 27.60 -22.34 6.72
CA SER A 210 27.01 -23.29 5.78
C SER A 210 25.56 -23.05 5.32
N GLU A 211 24.58 -22.93 6.17
CA GLU A 211 23.18 -22.85 5.74
C GLU A 211 22.79 -21.47 5.16
N LEU A 212 23.23 -20.39 5.79
CA LEU A 212 22.95 -19.04 5.29
C LEU A 212 23.65 -18.76 3.96
N ALA A 213 24.90 -19.20 3.83
CA ALA A 213 25.65 -19.07 2.58
C ALA A 213 25.06 -19.94 1.46
N SER A 214 24.42 -21.06 1.78
CA SER A 214 23.71 -21.89 0.81
C SER A 214 22.39 -21.25 0.40
N TRP A 215 21.69 -20.61 1.34
CA TRP A 215 20.45 -19.89 1.12
C TRP A 215 20.66 -18.60 0.31
N GLN A 216 21.67 -17.81 0.67
CA GLN A 216 22.08 -16.62 -0.09
C GLN A 216 22.55 -16.98 -1.52
N ARG A 217 23.23 -18.12 -1.68
CA ARG A 217 23.57 -18.65 -3.02
C ARG A 217 22.33 -19.14 -3.77
N GLY A 218 21.37 -19.71 -3.06
CA GLY A 218 20.07 -20.11 -3.63
C GLY A 218 19.28 -18.90 -4.11
N ILE A 219 19.13 -17.86 -3.29
CA ILE A 219 18.46 -16.59 -3.64
C ILE A 219 19.21 -15.90 -4.79
N LYS A 220 20.55 -15.85 -4.72
CA LYS A 220 21.35 -15.23 -5.80
C LYS A 220 21.25 -16.02 -7.11
N ARG A 221 21.25 -17.36 -7.07
CA ARG A 221 21.03 -18.18 -8.26
C ARG A 221 19.62 -18.00 -8.82
N THR A 222 18.61 -17.97 -7.98
CA THR A 222 17.22 -17.73 -8.42
C THR A 222 17.07 -16.33 -9.03
N ALA A 223 17.72 -15.31 -8.45
CA ALA A 223 17.73 -13.97 -9.01
C ALA A 223 18.53 -13.89 -10.34
N ASP A 224 19.63 -14.61 -10.44
CA ASP A 224 20.46 -14.66 -11.65
C ASP A 224 19.79 -15.52 -12.76
N ASP A 225 19.06 -16.58 -12.39
CA ASP A 225 18.35 -17.46 -13.33
C ASP A 225 17.03 -16.86 -13.85
N TRP A 226 16.47 -15.87 -13.14
CA TRP A 226 15.22 -15.17 -13.53
C TRP A 226 15.45 -13.84 -14.24
N ALA A 227 16.66 -13.56 -14.68
CA ALA A 227 16.99 -12.36 -15.45
C ALA A 227 17.01 -12.64 -16.96
N PRO A 228 15.89 -12.66 -17.68
CA PRO A 228 15.92 -12.69 -19.15
C PRO A 228 16.36 -11.32 -19.66
N GLY A 229 17.51 -11.29 -20.33
CA GLY A 229 17.94 -10.14 -21.11
C GLY A 229 18.48 -8.97 -20.29
N ARG A 230 19.66 -9.15 -19.78
CA ARG A 230 20.51 -8.22 -19.05
C ARG A 230 20.79 -6.91 -19.75
N THR A 231 19.86 -5.98 -19.79
CA THR A 231 20.18 -4.59 -20.07
C THR A 231 19.30 -3.69 -19.23
N GLY A 232 19.89 -3.15 -18.16
CA GLY A 232 19.46 -1.88 -17.59
C GLY A 232 18.42 -1.91 -16.45
N ILE A 233 18.18 -3.03 -15.78
CA ILE A 233 17.34 -3.03 -14.59
C ILE A 233 18.22 -2.96 -13.34
N ASN A 234 18.46 -1.74 -12.89
CA ASN A 234 19.05 -1.46 -11.58
C ASN A 234 17.93 -1.48 -10.51
N HIS A 235 17.28 -2.62 -10.33
CA HIS A 235 16.40 -2.84 -9.19
C HIS A 235 17.11 -3.71 -8.17
N PRO A 236 17.14 -3.33 -6.87
CA PRO A 236 17.37 -4.29 -5.80
C PRO A 236 16.29 -5.37 -5.99
N GLY A 237 16.70 -6.58 -6.26
CA GLY A 237 15.96 -7.63 -6.92
C GLY A 237 14.46 -7.66 -6.59
N ARG A 238 13.66 -7.93 -7.61
CA ARG A 238 12.21 -8.15 -7.55
C ARG A 238 11.82 -9.05 -6.36
N ALA A 239 12.64 -10.03 -6.02
CA ALA A 239 12.50 -10.87 -4.83
C ALA A 239 12.54 -10.10 -3.50
N TYR A 240 13.32 -9.02 -3.38
CA TYR A 240 13.32 -8.17 -2.17
C TYR A 240 12.03 -7.36 -2.08
N LEU A 241 11.54 -6.83 -3.21
CA LEU A 241 10.29 -6.09 -3.25
C LEU A 241 9.08 -7.00 -3.00
N GLU A 242 9.08 -8.20 -3.57
CA GLU A 242 8.05 -9.22 -3.30
C GLU A 242 8.10 -9.68 -1.84
N PHE A 243 9.27 -9.72 -1.23
CA PHE A 243 9.46 -10.04 0.18
C PHE A 243 8.95 -8.91 1.10
N VAL A 244 9.24 -7.65 0.78
CA VAL A 244 8.72 -6.48 1.51
C VAL A 244 7.21 -6.39 1.38
N ASP A 245 6.66 -6.66 0.19
CA ASP A 245 5.21 -6.73 -0.04
C ASP A 245 4.57 -7.90 0.73
N LEU A 246 5.20 -9.08 0.74
CA LEU A 246 4.75 -10.22 1.52
C LEU A 246 4.79 -9.92 3.03
N LYS A 247 5.84 -9.26 3.52
CA LYS A 247 5.92 -8.81 4.91
C LYS A 247 4.78 -7.86 5.26
N ALA A 248 4.55 -6.84 4.44
CA ALA A 248 3.45 -5.89 4.65
C ALA A 248 2.07 -6.59 4.62
N LYS A 249 1.90 -7.58 3.73
CA LYS A 249 0.68 -8.40 3.68
C LYS A 249 0.51 -9.27 4.93
N VAL A 250 1.59 -9.83 5.45
CA VAL A 250 1.56 -10.65 6.68
C VAL A 250 1.30 -9.78 7.90
N GLU A 251 1.97 -8.63 8.06
CA GLU A 251 1.70 -7.68 9.14
C GLU A 251 0.25 -7.19 9.11
N ASN A 252 -0.31 -7.00 7.91
CA ASN A 252 -1.70 -6.64 7.73
C ASN A 252 -2.66 -7.77 8.16
N ILE A 253 -2.37 -9.01 7.80
CA ILE A 253 -3.16 -10.17 8.22
C ILE A 253 -3.12 -10.27 9.76
N ASP A 254 -1.95 -10.10 10.38
CA ASP A 254 -1.78 -10.14 11.83
C ASP A 254 -2.61 -9.04 12.54
N ASN A 255 -2.55 -7.80 12.06
CA ASN A 255 -3.34 -6.69 12.59
C ASN A 255 -4.86 -6.94 12.44
N ASN A 256 -5.30 -7.50 11.31
CA ASN A 256 -6.71 -7.84 11.10
C ASN A 256 -7.15 -8.98 12.02
N VAL A 257 -6.30 -9.97 12.20
CA VAL A 257 -6.56 -11.09 13.10
C VAL A 257 -6.60 -10.63 14.55
N GLN A 258 -5.71 -9.73 14.97
CA GLN A 258 -5.72 -9.15 16.31
C GLN A 258 -6.99 -8.30 16.54
N ALA A 259 -7.44 -7.56 15.54
CA ALA A 259 -8.71 -6.81 15.60
C ALA A 259 -9.91 -7.77 15.75
N ILE A 260 -9.93 -8.87 15.01
CA ILE A 260 -10.93 -9.94 15.13
C ILE A 260 -10.87 -10.56 16.54
N HIS A 261 -9.68 -10.89 17.03
CA HIS A 261 -9.48 -11.45 18.36
C HIS A 261 -10.03 -10.53 19.46
N ASN A 262 -9.69 -9.23 19.42
CA ASN A 262 -10.18 -8.24 20.37
C ASN A 262 -11.72 -8.09 20.31
N THR A 263 -12.29 -8.18 19.10
CA THR A 263 -13.75 -8.12 18.91
C THR A 263 -14.41 -9.36 19.54
N ILE A 264 -13.85 -10.55 19.33
CA ILE A 264 -14.36 -11.79 19.90
C ILE A 264 -14.28 -11.79 21.43
N GLN A 265 -13.17 -11.31 22.01
CA GLN A 265 -13.05 -11.18 23.46
C GLN A 265 -14.06 -10.19 24.05
N SER A 266 -14.46 -9.15 23.30
CA SER A 266 -15.48 -8.20 23.75
C SER A 266 -16.89 -8.77 23.73
N ILE A 267 -17.14 -9.82 22.92
CA ILE A 267 -18.43 -10.50 22.80
C ILE A 267 -18.58 -11.63 23.86
N SER A 268 -17.43 -12.15 24.33
CA SER A 268 -17.38 -13.27 25.30
C SER A 268 -17.48 -12.80 26.75
N ARG A 269 -17.64 -11.51 27.00
CA ARG A 269 -17.91 -10.87 28.31
C ARG A 269 -19.34 -10.34 28.36
#